data_c3ced83c21024710a3027f1d7b7024cd
#
_entry.id   c3ced83c21024710a3027f1d7b7024cd
#
_cell.length_a   1.000
_cell.length_b   1.000
_cell.length_c   1.000
_cell.angle_alpha   90.00
_cell.angle_beta   90.00
_cell.angle_gamma   90.00
#
_symmetry.space_group_name_H-M   'P 1'
#
loop_
_entity.id
_entity.type
_entity.pdbx_description
1 polymer ?
#
loop_
_entity_poly.entity_id
_entity_poly.type
_entity_poly.pdbx_seq_one_letter_code
_entity_poly.pdbx_strand_id
1 'polypeptide(L)'
;YLYSGYSRGTNDIGSTYVEIDLTNQRLVFYMKGTPIVDTPIVSGNPNIDGCATPEGCYALDAKESPAVLTGEDYETNVTYWMPFAGNVGIHDATWRTEFGGNMYQWDGSHGCINVPYDKAAAIYANIEVGMPMVVYE
;
A
#
# COMPACT_ATOMS: atom_id res chain seq x y z
N TYR A 1 12.57 -3.41 7.74
CA TYR A 1 13.17 -2.33 6.93
C TYR A 1 13.77 -1.26 7.82
N LEU A 2 15.02 -0.94 7.56
CA LEU A 2 15.70 0.16 8.25
C LEU A 2 15.83 1.33 7.29
N TYR A 3 15.31 2.45 7.69
CA TYR A 3 15.36 3.68 6.91
C TYR A 3 16.67 4.41 7.20
N SER A 4 17.77 3.67 7.08
CA SER A 4 19.07 4.07 7.62
C SER A 4 19.78 5.17 6.82
N GLY A 5 19.46 5.33 5.57
CA GLY A 5 20.06 6.38 4.76
C GLY A 5 19.38 7.72 4.90
N TYR A 6 18.44 7.84 5.81
CA TYR A 6 17.58 8.99 5.91
C TYR A 6 17.42 9.38 7.37
N SER A 7 18.12 10.39 7.79
CA SER A 7 18.07 10.81 9.17
C SER A 7 17.61 12.26 9.26
N ARG A 8 16.48 12.47 9.89
CA ARG A 8 15.93 13.80 10.12
C ARG A 8 15.65 14.05 11.59
N GLY A 9 16.11 13.17 12.43
CA GLY A 9 15.87 13.26 13.86
C GLY A 9 15.26 11.98 14.40
N THR A 10 15.06 11.95 15.70
CA THR A 10 14.66 10.74 16.40
C THR A 10 13.24 10.29 16.14
N ASN A 11 12.40 11.18 15.65
CA ASN A 11 10.98 10.87 15.42
C ASN A 11 10.61 10.89 13.95
N ASP A 12 11.57 10.70 13.08
CA ASP A 12 11.37 10.85 11.66
C ASP A 12 10.27 9.95 11.12
N ILE A 13 10.44 8.63 11.28
CA ILE A 13 9.41 7.65 10.94
C ILE A 13 8.77 7.11 12.22
N GLY A 14 9.61 6.90 13.23
CA GLY A 14 9.18 6.27 14.46
C GLY A 14 9.04 4.78 14.30
N SER A 15 8.26 4.17 15.17
CA SER A 15 8.08 2.73 15.23
C SER A 15 6.67 2.30 14.75
N THR A 16 5.83 3.25 14.36
CA THR A 16 4.48 2.99 13.85
C THR A 16 4.40 3.52 12.43
N TYR A 17 4.39 2.61 11.46
CA TYR A 17 4.38 2.97 10.05
C TYR A 17 4.05 1.76 9.20
N VAL A 18 3.77 2.01 7.91
CA VAL A 18 3.56 0.95 6.92
C VAL A 18 4.74 0.94 5.98
N GLU A 19 5.32 -0.23 5.73
CA GLU A 19 6.33 -0.37 4.69
C GLU A 19 5.82 -1.28 3.58
N ILE A 20 6.12 -0.89 2.35
CA ILE A 20 5.69 -1.59 1.16
C ILE A 20 6.93 -1.91 0.34
N ASP A 21 7.23 -3.20 0.24
CA ASP A 21 8.37 -3.72 -0.49
C ASP A 21 7.89 -4.15 -1.88
N LEU A 22 8.24 -3.37 -2.90
CA LEU A 22 7.79 -3.63 -4.26
C LEU A 22 8.50 -4.83 -4.87
N THR A 23 9.76 -5.06 -4.53
CA THR A 23 10.52 -6.19 -5.06
C THR A 23 9.95 -7.52 -4.58
N ASN A 24 9.67 -7.62 -3.30
CA ASN A 24 9.17 -8.85 -2.69
C ASN A 24 7.65 -8.90 -2.64
N GLN A 25 6.98 -7.83 -3.08
CA GLN A 25 5.51 -7.73 -3.10
C GLN A 25 4.91 -8.05 -1.75
N ARG A 26 5.31 -7.25 -0.77
CA ARG A 26 4.94 -7.47 0.62
C ARG A 26 4.68 -6.14 1.31
N LEU A 27 3.65 -6.11 2.14
CA LEU A 27 3.31 -4.97 2.99
C LEU A 27 3.40 -5.40 4.44
N VAL A 28 4.08 -4.61 5.26
CA VAL A 28 4.13 -4.84 6.70
C VAL A 28 3.71 -3.56 7.41
N PHE A 29 2.74 -3.69 8.29
CA PHE A 29 2.27 -2.59 9.13
C PHE A 29 2.83 -2.78 10.53
N TYR A 30 3.71 -1.88 10.93
CA TYR A 30 4.30 -1.89 12.26
C TYR A 30 3.58 -0.92 13.18
N MET A 31 3.25 -1.38 14.38
CA MET A 31 2.70 -0.52 15.42
C MET A 31 3.58 -0.64 16.64
N LYS A 32 4.21 0.45 17.02
CA LYS A 32 5.16 0.50 18.14
C LYS A 32 6.24 -0.56 18.03
N GLY A 33 6.74 -0.75 16.81
CA GLY A 33 7.80 -1.71 16.53
C GLY A 33 7.35 -3.14 16.32
N THR A 34 6.06 -3.43 16.50
CA THR A 34 5.53 -4.79 16.35
C THR A 34 4.77 -4.90 15.03
N PRO A 35 5.10 -5.89 14.19
CA PRO A 35 4.34 -6.08 12.95
C PRO A 35 2.96 -6.66 13.28
N ILE A 36 1.91 -5.91 12.99
CA ILE A 36 0.53 -6.35 13.24
C ILE A 36 -0.16 -6.86 12.00
N VAL A 37 0.32 -6.46 10.82
CA VAL A 37 -0.16 -7.00 9.54
C VAL A 37 1.07 -7.26 8.68
N ASP A 38 1.13 -8.44 8.09
CA ASP A 38 2.19 -8.85 7.18
C ASP A 38 1.51 -9.65 6.06
N THR A 39 1.49 -9.10 4.87
CA THR A 39 0.71 -9.69 3.79
C THR A 39 1.40 -9.55 2.44
N PRO A 40 1.24 -10.56 1.56
CA PRO A 40 1.59 -10.36 0.17
C PRO A 40 0.66 -9.34 -0.47
N ILE A 41 1.13 -8.69 -1.51
CA ILE A 41 0.41 -7.63 -2.21
C ILE A 41 0.52 -7.81 -3.71
N VAL A 42 -0.24 -6.99 -4.46
CA VAL A 42 -0.01 -6.76 -5.88
C VAL A 42 0.05 -5.26 -6.10
N SER A 43 1.22 -4.76 -6.47
CA SER A 43 1.43 -3.35 -6.73
C SER A 43 1.19 -3.03 -8.21
N GLY A 44 1.47 -1.79 -8.61
CA GLY A 44 1.33 -1.36 -9.99
C GLY A 44 2.29 -2.08 -10.92
N ASN A 45 1.86 -2.29 -12.16
CA ASN A 45 2.68 -2.95 -13.17
C ASN A 45 3.76 -1.99 -13.67
N PRO A 46 5.04 -2.25 -13.40
CA PRO A 46 6.12 -1.34 -13.79
C PRO A 46 6.40 -1.34 -15.30
N ASN A 47 5.83 -2.30 -16.02
CA ASN A 47 6.03 -2.42 -17.47
C ASN A 47 5.01 -1.62 -18.28
N ILE A 48 4.06 -0.98 -17.62
CA ILE A 48 3.05 -0.14 -18.27
C ILE A 48 3.23 1.29 -17.76
N ASP A 49 3.40 2.24 -18.67
CA ASP A 49 3.54 3.64 -18.32
C ASP A 49 2.37 4.13 -17.46
N GLY A 50 2.70 4.79 -16.36
CA GLY A 50 1.70 5.34 -15.47
C GLY A 50 1.11 4.35 -14.47
N CYS A 51 1.50 3.08 -14.54
CA CYS A 51 0.97 2.06 -13.64
C CYS A 51 1.94 1.61 -12.55
N ALA A 52 3.21 1.98 -12.63
CA ALA A 52 4.18 1.63 -11.60
C ALA A 52 3.84 2.37 -10.30
N THR A 53 3.90 1.65 -9.17
CA THR A 53 3.70 2.28 -7.87
C THR A 53 4.89 3.18 -7.55
N PRO A 54 4.65 4.46 -7.19
CA PRO A 54 5.76 5.38 -6.93
C PRO A 54 6.44 5.08 -5.60
N GLU A 55 7.77 5.06 -5.62
CA GLU A 55 8.57 4.89 -4.42
C GLU A 55 8.67 6.21 -3.66
N GLY A 56 8.90 6.14 -2.37
CA GLY A 56 9.11 7.31 -1.54
C GLY A 56 8.55 7.16 -0.15
N CYS A 57 8.58 8.26 0.59
CA CYS A 57 7.97 8.38 1.90
C CYS A 57 6.73 9.25 1.77
N TYR A 58 5.63 8.72 2.27
CA TYR A 58 4.34 9.39 2.19
C TYR A 58 3.67 9.42 3.56
N ALA A 59 2.59 10.18 3.65
CA ALA A 59 1.70 10.14 4.80
C ALA A 59 0.32 9.73 4.29
N LEU A 60 -0.41 8.96 5.08
CA LEU A 60 -1.75 8.54 4.68
C LEU A 60 -2.65 9.77 4.55
N ASP A 61 -3.27 9.93 3.37
CA ASP A 61 -4.09 11.10 3.07
C ASP A 61 -5.50 11.01 3.62
N ALA A 62 -6.10 9.82 3.57
CA ALA A 62 -7.50 9.65 3.95
C ALA A 62 -7.82 8.18 4.22
N LYS A 63 -9.02 7.94 4.74
CA LYS A 63 -9.57 6.59 4.92
C LYS A 63 -11.02 6.66 4.49
N GLU A 64 -11.40 5.80 3.56
CA GLU A 64 -12.78 5.74 3.08
C GLU A 64 -13.28 4.31 3.03
N SER A 65 -14.52 4.09 3.42
CA SER A 65 -15.14 2.77 3.39
C SER A 65 -16.66 2.92 3.33
N PRO A 66 -17.35 2.40 2.31
CA PRO A 66 -16.78 1.89 1.06
C PRO A 66 -16.35 3.01 0.13
N ALA A 67 -15.69 2.68 -0.97
CA ALA A 67 -15.25 3.66 -1.95
C ALA A 67 -15.38 3.13 -3.37
N VAL A 68 -15.47 4.06 -4.33
CA VAL A 68 -15.48 3.75 -5.74
C VAL A 68 -14.24 4.38 -6.36
N LEU A 69 -13.39 3.56 -6.94
CA LEU A 69 -12.17 4.03 -7.61
C LEU A 69 -12.44 4.15 -9.09
N THR A 70 -12.24 5.34 -9.64
CA THR A 70 -12.51 5.60 -11.05
C THR A 70 -11.25 6.06 -11.77
N GLY A 71 -11.07 5.56 -12.98
CA GLY A 71 -10.03 5.99 -13.90
C GLY A 71 -10.62 6.19 -15.26
N GLU A 72 -9.78 6.44 -16.27
CA GLU A 72 -10.26 6.67 -17.63
C GLU A 72 -11.09 5.50 -18.17
N ASP A 73 -10.65 4.28 -17.86
CA ASP A 73 -11.23 3.08 -18.43
C ASP A 73 -11.82 2.13 -17.39
N TYR A 74 -11.95 2.58 -16.13
CA TYR A 74 -12.44 1.66 -15.11
C TYR A 74 -13.20 2.37 -14.00
N GLU A 75 -14.07 1.60 -13.37
CA GLU A 75 -14.76 1.96 -12.14
C GLU A 75 -14.78 0.72 -11.27
N THR A 76 -14.18 0.81 -10.10
CA THR A 76 -14.00 -0.36 -9.22
C THR A 76 -14.51 -0.05 -7.83
N ASN A 77 -15.40 -0.90 -7.32
CA ASN A 77 -15.88 -0.80 -5.95
C ASN A 77 -14.93 -1.53 -5.02
N VAL A 78 -14.53 -0.85 -3.95
CA VAL A 78 -13.69 -1.44 -2.91
C VAL A 78 -14.33 -1.19 -1.57
N THR A 79 -14.05 -2.05 -0.59
CA THR A 79 -14.57 -1.87 0.75
C THR A 79 -13.73 -0.89 1.56
N TYR A 80 -12.41 -0.95 1.40
CA TYR A 80 -11.49 -0.09 2.14
C TYR A 80 -10.56 0.63 1.17
N TRP A 81 -10.47 1.94 1.32
CA TRP A 81 -9.62 2.77 0.48
C TRP A 81 -8.75 3.66 1.37
N MET A 82 -7.45 3.54 1.21
CA MET A 82 -6.47 4.25 2.04
C MET A 82 -5.43 4.90 1.14
N PRO A 83 -5.74 6.07 0.55
CA PRO A 83 -4.81 6.74 -0.36
C PRO A 83 -3.65 7.39 0.38
N PHE A 84 -2.46 7.38 -0.25
CA PHE A 84 -1.28 8.01 0.32
C PHE A 84 -0.47 8.82 -0.72
N ALA A 85 -0.72 8.64 -1.99
CA ALA A 85 0.03 9.33 -3.05
C ALA A 85 -0.91 9.69 -4.22
N GLY A 86 -1.71 10.74 -4.05
CA GLY A 86 -2.68 11.14 -5.06
C GLY A 86 -3.72 10.06 -5.27
N ASN A 87 -3.73 9.45 -6.46
CA ASN A 87 -4.67 8.38 -6.78
C ASN A 87 -4.13 6.99 -6.41
N VAL A 88 -2.99 6.93 -5.76
CA VAL A 88 -2.38 5.67 -5.35
C VAL A 88 -2.63 5.45 -3.87
N GLY A 89 -3.10 4.26 -3.52
CA GLY A 89 -3.37 3.91 -2.15
C GLY A 89 -3.50 2.41 -1.98
N ILE A 90 -3.85 2.01 -0.77
CA ILE A 90 -4.06 0.60 -0.40
C ILE A 90 -5.55 0.32 -0.46
N HIS A 91 -5.94 -0.78 -1.10
CA HIS A 91 -7.34 -1.21 -1.08
C HIS A 91 -7.46 -2.74 -1.19
N ASP A 92 -8.61 -3.24 -0.77
CA ASP A 92 -8.93 -4.65 -0.94
C ASP A 92 -9.16 -4.97 -2.42
N ALA A 93 -8.86 -6.20 -2.80
CA ALA A 93 -9.04 -6.65 -4.18
C ALA A 93 -9.68 -8.04 -4.17
N THR A 94 -11.00 -8.07 -4.02
CA THR A 94 -11.75 -9.33 -3.89
C THR A 94 -11.78 -10.13 -5.19
N TRP A 95 -11.45 -9.49 -6.32
CA TRP A 95 -11.37 -10.18 -7.61
C TRP A 95 -10.08 -10.99 -7.78
N ARG A 96 -9.14 -10.86 -6.86
CA ARG A 96 -7.89 -11.63 -6.91
C ARG A 96 -7.94 -12.78 -5.92
N THR A 97 -7.41 -13.92 -6.33
CA THR A 97 -7.30 -15.09 -5.46
C THR A 97 -5.87 -15.34 -5.02
N GLU A 98 -4.90 -14.68 -5.66
CA GLU A 98 -3.49 -14.81 -5.35
C GLU A 98 -2.83 -13.45 -5.23
N PHE A 99 -1.84 -13.35 -4.36
CA PHE A 99 -1.08 -12.13 -4.14
C PHE A 99 0.40 -12.47 -4.01
N GLY A 100 1.24 -11.49 -4.27
CA GLY A 100 2.68 -11.66 -4.08
C GLY A 100 3.39 -12.18 -5.31
N GLY A 101 4.65 -12.56 -5.12
CA GLY A 101 5.49 -13.06 -6.21
C GLY A 101 5.78 -11.99 -7.26
N ASN A 102 5.74 -12.39 -8.51
CA ASN A 102 6.05 -11.48 -9.62
C ASN A 102 4.86 -11.19 -10.52
N MET A 103 3.65 -11.52 -10.08
CA MET A 103 2.48 -11.29 -10.92
C MET A 103 2.23 -9.80 -11.22
N TYR A 104 2.74 -8.90 -10.39
CA TYR A 104 2.59 -7.46 -10.63
C TYR A 104 3.26 -7.01 -11.93
N GLN A 105 4.20 -7.80 -12.45
CA GLN A 105 4.92 -7.49 -13.68
C GLN A 105 4.12 -7.81 -14.94
N TRP A 106 3.04 -8.57 -14.82
CA TRP A 106 2.20 -8.95 -15.98
C TRP A 106 0.71 -8.86 -15.69
N ASP A 107 0.32 -8.84 -14.44
CA ASP A 107 -1.08 -8.72 -14.02
C ASP A 107 -1.18 -7.78 -12.81
N GLY A 108 -0.41 -6.70 -12.84
CA GLY A 108 -0.38 -5.72 -11.78
C GLY A 108 -1.56 -4.77 -11.81
N SER A 109 -1.64 -3.95 -10.78
CA SER A 109 -2.66 -2.90 -10.69
C SER A 109 -2.25 -1.69 -11.54
N HIS A 110 -3.05 -0.63 -11.49
CA HIS A 110 -2.74 0.64 -12.15
C HIS A 110 -1.93 1.59 -11.25
N GLY A 111 -1.31 1.08 -10.21
CA GLY A 111 -0.48 1.84 -9.26
C GLY A 111 -0.83 1.56 -7.82
N CYS A 112 -2.08 1.26 -7.52
CA CYS A 112 -2.54 0.99 -6.17
C CYS A 112 -2.01 -0.34 -5.63
N ILE A 113 -1.99 -0.43 -4.30
CA ILE A 113 -1.54 -1.62 -3.60
C ILE A 113 -2.75 -2.49 -3.30
N ASN A 114 -2.87 -3.60 -4.01
CA ASN A 114 -3.96 -4.55 -3.81
C ASN A 114 -3.60 -5.53 -2.69
N VAL A 115 -4.46 -5.66 -1.70
CA VAL A 115 -4.26 -6.58 -0.58
C VAL A 115 -5.49 -7.48 -0.40
N PRO A 116 -5.32 -8.66 0.25
CA PRO A 116 -6.48 -9.49 0.57
C PRO A 116 -7.47 -8.75 1.45
N TYR A 117 -8.75 -9.08 1.29
CA TYR A 117 -9.83 -8.39 2.00
C TYR A 117 -9.64 -8.35 3.51
N ASP A 118 -9.30 -9.48 4.12
CA ASP A 118 -9.13 -9.57 5.57
C ASP A 118 -7.94 -8.73 6.05
N LYS A 119 -6.90 -8.62 5.22
CA LYS A 119 -5.73 -7.79 5.54
C LYS A 119 -6.07 -6.31 5.38
N ALA A 120 -6.82 -5.95 4.36
CA ALA A 120 -7.29 -4.58 4.19
C ALA A 120 -8.13 -4.14 5.39
N ALA A 121 -9.00 -5.00 5.88
CA ALA A 121 -9.82 -4.72 7.06
C ALA A 121 -8.95 -4.48 8.30
N ALA A 122 -7.93 -5.32 8.50
CA ALA A 122 -7.03 -5.18 9.65
C ALA A 122 -6.21 -3.89 9.57
N ILE A 123 -5.73 -3.55 8.39
CA ILE A 123 -5.00 -2.30 8.18
C ILE A 123 -5.91 -1.11 8.46
N TYR A 124 -7.10 -1.10 7.86
CA TYR A 124 -8.05 -0.01 8.00
C TYR A 124 -8.44 0.23 9.46
N ALA A 125 -8.60 -0.83 10.23
CA ALA A 125 -9.01 -0.73 11.63
C ALA A 125 -7.95 -0.04 12.51
N ASN A 126 -6.68 -0.05 12.09
CA ASN A 126 -5.57 0.42 12.91
C ASN A 126 -4.80 1.60 12.34
N ILE A 127 -4.91 1.85 11.04
CA ILE A 127 -4.16 2.93 10.40
C ILE A 127 -4.83 4.28 10.71
N GLU A 128 -4.01 5.33 10.74
CA GLU A 128 -4.52 6.69 10.98
C GLU A 128 -4.03 7.63 9.90
N VAL A 129 -4.84 8.63 9.58
CA VAL A 129 -4.48 9.68 8.63
C VAL A 129 -3.23 10.40 9.14
N GLY A 130 -2.27 10.60 8.24
CA GLY A 130 -0.98 11.19 8.59
C GLY A 130 0.10 10.18 8.93
N MET A 131 -0.24 8.90 9.04
CA MET A 131 0.74 7.86 9.37
C MET A 131 1.78 7.70 8.27
N PRO A 132 3.06 7.53 8.63
CA PRO A 132 4.10 7.36 7.61
C PRO A 132 3.95 6.08 6.80
N MET A 133 4.18 6.19 5.51
CA MET A 133 4.14 5.09 4.54
C MET A 133 5.46 5.10 3.78
N VAL A 134 6.18 4.00 3.78
CA VAL A 134 7.47 3.88 3.09
C VAL A 134 7.31 2.88 1.95
N VAL A 135 7.54 3.34 0.72
CA VAL A 135 7.46 2.50 -0.48
C VAL A 135 8.86 2.41 -1.07
N TYR A 136 9.36 1.20 -1.24
CA TYR A 136 10.74 0.97 -1.71
C TYR A 136 10.85 -0.30 -2.54
N GLU A 137 11.95 -0.41 -3.25
CA GLU A 137 12.30 -1.63 -3.99
C GLU A 137 13.40 -2.41 -3.31
#